data_5f3154092471fd33c9b989f060b1a682
#
_entry.id   5f3154092471fd33c9b989f060b1a682
#
_cell.length_a   1.000
_cell.length_b   1.000
_cell.length_c   1.000
_cell.angle_alpha   90.00
_cell.angle_beta   90.00
_cell.angle_gamma   90.00
#
_symmetry.space_group_name_H-M   'P 1'
#
loop_
_entity.id
_entity.type
_entity.pdbx_description
1 polymer ?
#
loop_
_entity_poly.entity_id
_entity_poly.type
_entity_poly.pdbx_seq_one_letter_code
_entity_poly.pdbx_strand_id
1 'polypeptide(L)'
;VTKQLKIFLSLGVLFVLNLSHIHAQATQSIGATGHVYAEIIPVFSANEVSRLNFGRFSPGPQGGRIILTPQSTVSVQGSIVTGVGSHNAASFEVSGDEDAAFSISLPDDPVLLKHISSEKSMLIKREIHADRGMEFLAPAGSR
;
A
#
# COMPACT_ATOMS: atom_id res chain seq x y z
N VAL A 1 43.61 -44.65 76.68
CA VAL A 1 43.51 -43.28 76.22
C VAL A 1 44.01 -43.11 74.78
N THR A 2 45.09 -43.79 74.35
CA THR A 2 45.70 -43.63 73.03
C THR A 2 44.92 -44.21 71.87
N LYS A 3 44.11 -45.25 72.04
CA LYS A 3 43.27 -45.82 70.97
C LYS A 3 42.10 -44.96 70.61
N GLN A 4 41.42 -44.36 71.60
CA GLN A 4 40.31 -43.47 71.35
C GLN A 4 40.75 -42.18 70.66
N LEU A 5 41.88 -41.63 71.07
CA LEU A 5 42.44 -40.45 70.44
C LEU A 5 42.77 -40.67 68.94
N LYS A 6 43.27 -41.86 68.58
CA LYS A 6 43.55 -42.20 67.16
C LYS A 6 42.26 -42.34 66.37
N ILE A 7 41.18 -42.87 66.92
CA ILE A 7 39.87 -43.00 66.29
C ILE A 7 39.30 -41.61 66.02
N PHE A 8 39.36 -40.70 66.98
CA PHE A 8 38.86 -39.34 66.81
C PHE A 8 39.70 -38.58 65.79
N LEU A 9 41.01 -38.75 65.79
CA LEU A 9 41.90 -38.12 64.81
C LEU A 9 41.60 -38.65 63.38
N SER A 10 41.43 -39.96 63.24
CA SER A 10 41.08 -40.59 61.94
C SER A 10 39.71 -40.11 61.42
N LEU A 11 38.73 -40.00 62.28
CA LEU A 11 37.37 -39.56 61.94
C LEU A 11 37.40 -38.07 61.52
N GLY A 12 38.21 -37.24 62.20
CA GLY A 12 38.39 -35.84 61.86
C GLY A 12 39.03 -35.64 60.47
N VAL A 13 40.07 -36.44 60.19
CA VAL A 13 40.69 -36.39 58.85
C VAL A 13 39.74 -36.82 57.74
N LEU A 14 38.94 -37.84 57.99
CA LEU A 14 37.91 -38.31 57.02
C LEU A 14 36.83 -37.28 56.79
N PHE A 15 36.46 -36.51 57.80
CA PHE A 15 35.49 -35.42 57.71
C PHE A 15 36.01 -34.26 56.89
N VAL A 16 37.26 -33.87 57.11
CA VAL A 16 37.92 -32.80 56.36
C VAL A 16 38.07 -33.14 54.88
N LEU A 17 38.38 -34.37 54.56
CA LEU A 17 38.50 -34.83 53.16
C LEU A 17 37.16 -34.77 52.39
N ASN A 18 36.01 -34.82 53.06
CA ASN A 18 34.73 -34.71 52.40
C ASN A 18 34.31 -33.27 52.13
N LEU A 19 34.90 -32.29 52.77
CA LEU A 19 34.58 -30.87 52.50
C LEU A 19 35.19 -30.36 51.20
N SER A 20 36.10 -31.11 50.57
CA SER A 20 36.78 -30.66 49.33
C SER A 20 35.92 -30.83 48.06
N HIS A 21 34.69 -31.33 48.14
CA HIS A 21 33.84 -31.56 47.00
C HIS A 21 32.76 -30.48 46.82
N ILE A 22 32.93 -29.31 47.40
CA ILE A 22 32.06 -28.19 47.05
C ILE A 22 32.53 -27.64 45.69
N HIS A 23 32.06 -28.28 44.63
CA HIS A 23 32.19 -27.72 43.30
C HIS A 23 31.24 -26.50 43.23
N ALA A 24 31.81 -25.34 43.28
CA ALA A 24 31.12 -24.14 42.87
C ALA A 24 30.73 -24.28 41.41
N GLN A 25 29.44 -24.59 41.12
CA GLN A 25 28.93 -24.54 39.78
C GLN A 25 29.03 -23.07 39.35
N ALA A 26 30.03 -22.77 38.55
CA ALA A 26 30.12 -21.50 37.85
C ALA A 26 28.92 -21.47 36.90
N THR A 27 27.93 -20.63 37.19
CA THR A 27 26.82 -20.34 36.30
C THR A 27 27.45 -19.70 35.05
N GLN A 28 27.71 -20.50 34.03
CA GLN A 28 28.06 -19.95 32.72
C GLN A 28 26.82 -19.23 32.18
N SER A 29 26.84 -17.91 32.26
CA SER A 29 25.86 -17.12 31.54
C SER A 29 26.20 -17.22 30.06
N ILE A 30 25.40 -17.98 29.33
CA ILE A 30 25.47 -17.99 27.87
C ILE A 30 24.80 -16.71 27.40
N GLY A 31 25.60 -15.72 27.08
CA GLY A 31 25.13 -14.51 26.43
C GLY A 31 24.85 -14.83 24.95
N ALA A 32 23.60 -14.74 24.54
CA ALA A 32 23.22 -14.76 23.13
C ALA A 32 23.02 -13.32 22.65
N THR A 33 23.76 -12.92 21.62
CA THR A 33 23.55 -11.62 20.96
C THR A 33 22.55 -11.84 19.83
N GLY A 34 21.36 -11.27 19.99
CA GLY A 34 20.35 -11.21 18.94
C GLY A 34 20.45 -9.88 18.19
N HIS A 35 20.36 -9.93 16.87
CA HIS A 35 20.23 -8.74 16.04
C HIS A 35 18.76 -8.58 15.66
N VAL A 36 18.19 -7.41 15.95
CA VAL A 36 16.84 -7.03 15.55
C VAL A 36 16.97 -6.01 14.44
N TYR A 37 16.38 -6.33 13.29
CA TYR A 37 16.29 -5.42 12.16
C TYR A 37 14.84 -4.96 12.06
N ALA A 38 14.64 -3.67 11.90
CA ALA A 38 13.35 -3.08 11.57
C ALA A 38 13.57 -2.12 10.39
N GLU A 39 12.77 -2.31 9.36
CA GLU A 39 12.72 -1.38 8.23
C GLU A 39 11.45 -0.56 8.35
N ILE A 40 11.59 0.75 8.30
CA ILE A 40 10.45 1.67 8.25
C ILE A 40 10.12 1.87 6.78
N ILE A 41 8.95 1.35 6.38
CA ILE A 41 8.44 1.55 5.03
C ILE A 41 7.73 2.92 5.02
N PRO A 42 8.08 3.83 4.09
CA PRO A 42 7.40 5.11 3.98
C PRO A 42 5.92 4.89 3.67
N VAL A 43 5.05 5.54 4.42
CA VAL A 43 3.59 5.44 4.25
C VAL A 43 3.15 6.59 3.35
N PHE A 44 2.61 6.23 2.18
CA PHE A 44 1.93 7.19 1.32
C PHE A 44 0.44 7.16 1.58
N SER A 45 -0.18 8.33 1.58
CA SER A 45 -1.62 8.47 1.51
C SER A 45 -2.01 9.20 0.24
N ALA A 46 -3.07 8.76 -0.41
CA ALA A 46 -3.62 9.40 -1.59
C ALA A 46 -5.09 9.75 -1.32
N ASN A 47 -5.44 11.01 -1.39
CA ASN A 47 -6.79 11.51 -1.21
C ASN A 47 -7.33 12.09 -2.51
N GLU A 48 -8.56 11.70 -2.89
CA GLU A 48 -9.23 12.30 -4.03
C GLU A 48 -9.67 13.72 -3.67
N VAL A 49 -9.11 14.71 -4.35
CA VAL A 49 -9.46 16.14 -4.17
C VAL A 49 -10.60 16.54 -5.11
N SER A 50 -10.56 16.03 -6.34
CA SER A 50 -11.59 16.28 -7.35
C SER A 50 -11.95 14.99 -8.06
N ARG A 51 -13.26 14.74 -8.22
CA ARG A 51 -13.77 13.59 -8.93
C ARG A 51 -13.77 13.80 -10.42
N LEU A 52 -13.48 12.73 -11.17
CA LEU A 52 -13.65 12.73 -12.62
C LEU A 52 -15.13 12.93 -12.99
N ASN A 53 -15.43 13.98 -13.73
CA ASN A 53 -16.78 14.30 -14.15
C ASN A 53 -16.79 14.87 -15.57
N PHE A 54 -17.38 14.17 -16.51
CA PHE A 54 -17.54 14.65 -17.89
C PHE A 54 -18.71 15.59 -18.11
N GLY A 55 -19.49 15.86 -17.08
CA GLY A 55 -20.70 16.68 -17.19
C GLY A 55 -21.89 15.89 -17.75
N ARG A 56 -22.86 16.63 -18.29
CA ARG A 56 -24.04 16.07 -18.91
C ARG A 56 -23.91 16.11 -20.43
N PHE A 57 -24.20 14.99 -21.07
CA PHE A 57 -24.19 14.91 -22.52
C PHE A 57 -25.17 13.87 -23.04
N SER A 58 -25.52 14.02 -24.28
CA SER A 58 -26.38 13.06 -25.01
C SER A 58 -25.74 12.73 -26.34
N PRO A 59 -25.42 11.45 -26.58
CA PRO A 59 -24.91 11.03 -27.87
C PRO A 59 -26.03 11.03 -28.90
N GLY A 60 -25.74 11.54 -30.09
CA GLY A 60 -26.63 11.43 -31.25
C GLY A 60 -26.51 10.07 -31.96
N PRO A 61 -27.25 9.87 -33.06
CA PRO A 61 -27.32 8.58 -33.74
C PRO A 61 -26.00 8.02 -34.23
N GLN A 62 -25.04 8.86 -34.54
CA GLN A 62 -23.71 8.46 -35.04
C GLN A 62 -22.67 8.34 -33.92
N GLY A 63 -23.05 8.57 -32.67
CA GLY A 63 -22.13 8.58 -31.55
C GLY A 63 -21.13 9.72 -31.60
N GLY A 64 -20.08 9.59 -30.84
CA GLY A 64 -19.02 10.59 -30.80
C GLY A 64 -18.06 10.38 -29.64
N ARG A 65 -17.23 11.38 -29.41
CA ARG A 65 -16.16 11.36 -28.44
C ARG A 65 -16.18 12.65 -27.61
N ILE A 66 -16.03 12.52 -26.31
CA ILE A 66 -15.79 13.62 -25.39
C ILE A 66 -14.38 13.46 -24.86
N ILE A 67 -13.60 14.51 -24.93
CA ILE A 67 -12.24 14.57 -24.40
C ILE A 67 -12.24 15.55 -23.24
N LEU A 68 -11.81 15.10 -22.07
CA LEU A 68 -11.60 15.91 -20.88
C LEU A 68 -10.10 15.99 -20.60
N THR A 69 -9.57 17.20 -20.65
CA THR A 69 -8.15 17.44 -20.36
C THR A 69 -7.88 17.49 -18.86
N PRO A 70 -6.61 17.34 -18.41
CA PRO A 70 -6.23 17.54 -17.01
C PRO A 70 -6.57 18.94 -16.47
N GLN A 71 -6.69 19.95 -17.33
CA GLN A 71 -7.09 21.31 -17.00
C GLN A 71 -8.61 21.48 -16.92
N SER A 72 -9.36 20.37 -16.90
CA SER A 72 -10.82 20.35 -16.87
C SER A 72 -11.47 21.04 -18.08
N THR A 73 -10.81 21.02 -19.23
CA THR A 73 -11.39 21.53 -20.48
C THR A 73 -12.04 20.39 -21.24
N VAL A 74 -13.27 20.58 -21.69
CA VAL A 74 -14.02 19.59 -22.49
C VAL A 74 -13.99 19.97 -23.94
N SER A 75 -13.68 19.03 -24.81
CA SER A 75 -13.88 19.09 -26.23
C SER A 75 -14.73 17.93 -26.73
N VAL A 76 -15.49 18.16 -27.80
CA VAL A 76 -16.47 17.20 -28.31
C VAL A 76 -16.21 16.96 -29.79
N GLN A 77 -16.27 15.72 -30.22
CA GLN A 77 -16.15 15.31 -31.60
C GLN A 77 -17.31 14.39 -31.97
N GLY A 78 -17.84 14.56 -33.18
CA GLY A 78 -18.98 13.77 -33.65
C GLY A 78 -20.33 14.33 -33.22
N SER A 79 -21.34 13.45 -33.15
CA SER A 79 -22.73 13.81 -32.87
C SER A 79 -23.02 13.72 -31.37
N ILE A 80 -22.52 14.68 -30.59
CA ILE A 80 -22.77 14.74 -29.16
C ILE A 80 -23.27 16.14 -28.80
N VAL A 81 -24.32 16.18 -28.00
CA VAL A 81 -24.86 17.40 -27.42
C VAL A 81 -24.44 17.47 -25.97
N THR A 82 -23.75 18.53 -25.58
CA THR A 82 -23.41 18.79 -24.19
C THR A 82 -24.51 19.58 -23.51
N GLY A 83 -24.90 19.15 -22.33
CA GLY A 83 -25.86 19.87 -21.46
C GLY A 83 -25.15 20.83 -20.52
N VAL A 84 -25.96 21.64 -19.84
CA VAL A 84 -25.47 22.52 -18.76
C VAL A 84 -25.04 21.65 -17.56
N GLY A 85 -23.86 21.90 -17.04
CA GLY A 85 -23.32 21.20 -15.86
C GLY A 85 -21.81 21.44 -15.71
N SER A 86 -21.31 21.10 -14.54
CA SER A 86 -19.86 21.12 -14.27
C SER A 86 -19.18 19.87 -14.83
N HIS A 87 -17.96 20.04 -15.27
CA HIS A 87 -17.05 18.95 -15.63
C HIS A 87 -15.70 19.21 -14.94
N ASN A 88 -15.08 18.16 -14.44
CA ASN A 88 -13.82 18.23 -13.72
C ASN A 88 -12.93 17.05 -14.07
N ALA A 89 -11.64 17.31 -14.18
CA ALA A 89 -10.65 16.25 -14.16
C ALA A 89 -10.52 15.69 -12.73
N ALA A 90 -10.20 14.41 -12.63
CA ALA A 90 -9.81 13.84 -11.34
C ALA A 90 -8.48 14.43 -10.88
N SER A 91 -8.39 14.75 -9.61
CA SER A 91 -7.13 15.13 -8.99
C SER A 91 -6.96 14.44 -7.64
N PHE A 92 -5.73 14.06 -7.35
CA PHE A 92 -5.35 13.38 -6.12
C PHE A 92 -4.21 14.13 -5.47
N GLU A 93 -4.29 14.27 -4.16
CA GLU A 93 -3.19 14.73 -3.34
C GLU A 93 -2.50 13.51 -2.75
N VAL A 94 -1.20 13.41 -2.98
CA VAL A 94 -0.36 12.33 -2.44
C VAL A 94 0.54 12.94 -1.38
N SER A 95 0.46 12.39 -0.17
CA SER A 95 1.31 12.78 0.96
C SER A 95 2.15 11.58 1.38
N GLY A 96 3.39 11.84 1.75
CA GLY A 96 4.34 10.83 2.19
C GLY A 96 5.56 11.47 2.83
N ASP A 97 6.55 10.65 3.15
CA ASP A 97 7.82 11.12 3.71
C ASP A 97 8.59 11.96 2.67
N GLU A 98 9.33 12.95 3.16
CA GLU A 98 10.24 13.74 2.33
C GLU A 98 11.25 12.81 1.63
N ASP A 99 11.55 13.12 0.38
CA ASP A 99 12.48 12.36 -0.48
C ASP A 99 12.09 10.91 -0.81
N ALA A 100 10.90 10.46 -0.41
CA ALA A 100 10.42 9.15 -0.79
C ALA A 100 9.91 9.14 -2.24
N ALA A 101 10.48 8.25 -3.06
CA ALA A 101 10.05 8.08 -4.44
C ALA A 101 8.79 7.20 -4.51
N PHE A 102 7.83 7.61 -5.33
CA PHE A 102 6.64 6.82 -5.64
C PHE A 102 6.40 6.76 -7.15
N SER A 103 5.67 5.75 -7.57
CA SER A 103 5.23 5.63 -8.94
C SER A 103 3.71 5.55 -9.02
N ILE A 104 3.14 6.16 -10.05
CA ILE A 104 1.71 6.09 -10.32
C ILE A 104 1.49 5.18 -11.52
N SER A 105 0.74 4.09 -11.30
CA SER A 105 0.28 3.20 -12.37
C SER A 105 -1.19 3.43 -12.60
N LEU A 106 -1.55 3.76 -13.81
CA LEU A 106 -2.95 3.91 -14.23
C LEU A 106 -3.34 2.72 -15.11
N PRO A 107 -4.60 2.29 -15.08
CA PRO A 107 -5.09 1.23 -15.96
C PRO A 107 -4.84 1.58 -17.44
N ASP A 108 -4.31 0.65 -18.19
CA ASP A 108 -4.13 0.78 -19.64
C ASP A 108 -5.37 0.31 -20.41
N ASP A 109 -6.14 -0.60 -19.79
CA ASP A 109 -7.37 -1.11 -20.38
C ASP A 109 -8.53 -0.11 -20.27
N PRO A 110 -9.39 -0.05 -21.29
CA PRO A 110 -10.58 0.76 -21.26
C PRO A 110 -11.54 0.33 -20.16
N VAL A 111 -12.13 1.29 -19.46
CA VAL A 111 -13.13 1.04 -18.41
C VAL A 111 -14.54 1.15 -18.99
N LEU A 112 -15.32 0.09 -18.86
CA LEU A 112 -16.72 0.07 -19.27
C LEU A 112 -17.61 0.61 -18.15
N LEU A 113 -18.24 1.77 -18.37
CA LEU A 113 -19.27 2.29 -17.50
C LEU A 113 -20.64 1.77 -17.94
N LYS A 114 -21.41 1.25 -17.00
CA LYS A 114 -22.81 0.84 -17.22
C LYS A 114 -23.75 1.86 -16.60
N HIS A 115 -24.82 2.17 -17.32
CA HIS A 115 -25.86 3.03 -16.79
C HIS A 115 -26.65 2.30 -15.68
N ILE A 116 -26.92 2.98 -14.56
CA ILE A 116 -27.51 2.35 -13.37
C ILE A 116 -28.91 1.76 -13.63
N SER A 117 -29.69 2.37 -14.51
CA SER A 117 -31.09 2.05 -14.73
C SER A 117 -31.40 1.65 -16.18
N SER A 118 -30.43 1.35 -17.01
CA SER A 118 -30.63 0.88 -18.38
C SER A 118 -29.46 0.02 -18.83
N GLU A 119 -29.67 -0.79 -19.89
CA GLU A 119 -28.65 -1.63 -20.52
C GLU A 119 -27.57 -0.82 -21.28
N LYS A 120 -27.63 0.51 -21.24
CA LYS A 120 -26.67 1.35 -21.95
C LYS A 120 -25.33 1.34 -21.24
N SER A 121 -24.30 1.29 -22.05
CA SER A 121 -22.92 1.32 -21.56
C SER A 121 -22.07 2.28 -22.39
N MET A 122 -20.94 2.67 -21.82
CA MET A 122 -20.01 3.58 -22.46
C MET A 122 -18.58 3.20 -22.06
N LEU A 123 -17.63 3.49 -22.93
CA LEU A 123 -16.24 3.14 -22.75
C LEU A 123 -15.43 4.39 -22.40
N ILE A 124 -14.70 4.34 -21.28
CA ILE A 124 -13.69 5.34 -20.96
C ILE A 124 -12.33 4.77 -21.36
N LYS A 125 -11.62 5.49 -22.19
CA LYS A 125 -10.28 5.17 -22.60
C LYS A 125 -9.34 6.30 -22.18
N ARG A 126 -8.18 5.93 -21.63
CA ARG A 126 -7.07 6.85 -21.45
C ARG A 126 -6.31 6.94 -22.76
N GLU A 127 -6.16 8.11 -23.32
CA GLU A 127 -5.26 8.35 -24.42
C GLU A 127 -4.03 9.12 -23.90
N ILE A 128 -2.88 8.45 -23.91
CA ILE A 128 -1.61 9.08 -23.56
C ILE A 128 -1.10 9.82 -24.79
N HIS A 129 -1.59 11.03 -24.96
CA HIS A 129 -0.88 12.00 -25.77
C HIS A 129 -0.20 12.96 -24.79
N ALA A 130 1.04 13.33 -25.07
CA ALA A 130 1.87 14.17 -24.20
C ALA A 130 1.21 15.53 -23.79
N ASP A 131 0.04 15.83 -24.31
CA ASP A 131 -0.72 17.08 -24.05
C ASP A 131 -2.25 16.88 -24.08
N ARG A 132 -2.79 15.65 -24.07
CA ARG A 132 -4.24 15.43 -24.15
C ARG A 132 -4.69 14.46 -23.06
N GLY A 133 -5.63 14.93 -22.28
CA GLY A 133 -6.21 14.22 -21.15
C GLY A 133 -6.97 12.94 -21.50
N MET A 134 -7.87 12.54 -20.62
CA MET A 134 -8.69 11.35 -20.80
C MET A 134 -9.72 11.50 -21.90
N GLU A 135 -9.79 10.53 -22.77
CA GLU A 135 -10.76 10.44 -23.86
C GLU A 135 -11.95 9.56 -23.47
N PHE A 136 -13.11 10.00 -23.86
CA PHE A 136 -14.36 9.27 -23.67
C PHE A 136 -15.00 8.95 -25.04
N LEU A 137 -15.27 7.67 -25.25
CA LEU A 137 -15.97 7.18 -26.44
C LEU A 137 -17.42 6.82 -26.08
N ALA A 138 -18.37 7.57 -26.61
CA ALA A 138 -19.76 7.22 -26.51
C ALA A 138 -20.16 6.38 -27.73
N PRO A 139 -20.74 5.18 -27.53
CA PRO A 139 -21.26 4.37 -28.62
C PRO A 139 -22.41 5.08 -29.33
N ALA A 140 -22.61 4.74 -30.60
CA ALA A 140 -23.77 5.18 -31.35
C ALA A 140 -25.05 4.79 -30.61
N GLY A 141 -25.97 5.72 -30.44
CA GLY A 141 -27.24 5.46 -29.78
C GLY A 141 -28.05 4.40 -30.53
N SER A 142 -28.25 3.22 -29.94
CA SER A 142 -29.27 2.29 -30.42
C SER A 142 -30.63 2.88 -30.16
N ARG A 143 -31.43 3.04 -31.21
CA ARG A 143 -32.87 3.35 -31.12
C ARG A 143 -33.65 2.20 -30.54
#